data_0748f402c382c768759292c1236709f4
#
_entry.id   0748f402c382c768759292c1236709f4
#
_cell.length_a   1.000
_cell.length_b   1.000
_cell.length_c   1.000
_cell.angle_alpha   90.00
_cell.angle_beta   90.00
_cell.angle_gamma   90.00
#
_symmetry.space_group_name_H-M   'P 1'
#
loop_
_entity.id
_entity.type
_entity.pdbx_description
1 polymer ?
#
loop_
_entity_poly.entity_id
_entity_poly.type
_entity_poly.pdbx_seq_one_letter_code
_entity_poly.pdbx_strand_id
1 'polypeptide(L)'
;VPPRTPIQRGLSRRTLLAAAGLGTAALGLSACASGPGSGVTAIRFFQTKPEVVGYFDEIIARFHEAQSAIRVVHDSTSQIAPMFVRGNPPDLALLNYDLEVARYIPRGVFSDLSDMPEAQRIQPSVQALVDQYATYEDTTSVLPYSIAAEGVIYNKALFEQNGVAVPTTWSELLAACDTFTAAGVTPIYSTFKEPWTIRQGLFDYSVGGAIDVDAFFTDLAAEGSDISETSGTSFQKNLADPIDKMVQLARFSNPDAGSRGYSDGNLAFAQGTAAMLLQGPWAFGEIAKTAPDLDLGVFPLPMTEDPADLKARVNLDLAAWIPEASKNQEAARVFLSYLMSPEIIDAYNADNLGFGVTTDAPAATDPKITALQPLIDAGAFYQGAGTYIPNTIPVMNYLQATVRSGDGASLLQTLDADWRRIAVRS
;
A
#
# COMPACT_ATOMS: atom_id res chain seq x y z
N VAL A 1 67.09 -25.07 1.80
CA VAL A 1 66.49 -25.41 3.11
C VAL A 1 66.13 -24.07 3.76
N PRO A 2 64.81 -23.71 3.87
CA PRO A 2 64.43 -22.53 4.63
C PRO A 2 64.24 -22.88 6.12
N PRO A 3 64.38 -21.90 7.04
CA PRO A 3 64.32 -22.13 8.48
C PRO A 3 62.89 -22.27 9.01
N ARG A 4 62.75 -23.11 10.03
CA ARG A 4 61.49 -23.41 10.73
C ARG A 4 61.11 -22.31 11.70
N THR A 5 59.91 -21.81 11.64
CA THR A 5 59.26 -20.90 12.61
C THR A 5 58.81 -21.69 13.87
N PRO A 6 58.88 -21.09 15.06
CA PRO A 6 58.54 -21.76 16.30
C PRO A 6 57.01 -21.75 16.55
N ILE A 7 56.56 -22.89 17.11
CA ILE A 7 55.18 -23.19 17.50
C ILE A 7 54.80 -22.35 18.75
N GLN A 8 53.81 -21.50 18.64
CA GLN A 8 53.17 -20.86 19.80
C GLN A 8 52.33 -21.90 20.57
N ARG A 9 52.68 -22.13 21.83
CA ARG A 9 51.90 -22.95 22.76
C ARG A 9 50.66 -22.17 23.22
N GLY A 10 49.47 -22.73 22.93
CA GLY A 10 48.19 -22.21 23.42
C GLY A 10 48.09 -22.30 24.94
N LEU A 11 47.63 -21.25 25.58
CA LEU A 11 47.30 -21.19 27.01
C LEU A 11 46.06 -22.09 27.33
N SER A 12 46.19 -22.95 28.29
CA SER A 12 45.16 -23.91 28.71
C SER A 12 44.08 -23.19 29.53
N ARG A 13 42.82 -23.67 29.41
CA ARG A 13 41.65 -23.14 30.13
C ARG A 13 41.77 -23.15 31.69
N ARG A 14 42.80 -23.78 32.25
CA ARG A 14 43.04 -23.80 33.71
C ARG A 14 43.79 -22.58 34.23
N THR A 15 44.45 -21.79 33.38
CA THR A 15 45.22 -20.59 33.80
C THR A 15 44.33 -19.35 33.87
N LEU A 16 43.12 -19.39 33.31
CA LEU A 16 42.17 -18.28 33.32
C LEU A 16 41.27 -18.21 34.58
N LEU A 17 41.27 -19.24 35.42
CA LEU A 17 40.47 -19.31 36.66
C LEU A 17 41.25 -18.92 37.93
N ALA A 18 42.52 -18.65 37.85
CA ALA A 18 43.36 -18.29 39.01
C ALA A 18 43.62 -16.78 39.15
N ALA A 19 43.13 -15.93 38.22
CA ALA A 19 43.30 -14.47 38.27
C ALA A 19 42.03 -13.71 38.68
N ALA A 20 40.95 -14.41 39.11
CA ALA A 20 39.67 -13.80 39.49
C ALA A 20 39.42 -13.71 41.00
N GLY A 21 40.43 -13.73 41.79
CA GLY A 21 40.29 -13.69 43.26
C GLY A 21 41.17 -12.69 43.95
N LEU A 22 41.06 -11.38 43.72
CA LEU A 22 41.48 -10.30 44.60
C LEU A 22 41.21 -8.95 43.90
N GLY A 23 40.01 -8.42 44.07
CA GLY A 23 39.62 -7.14 43.49
C GLY A 23 38.11 -6.81 43.65
N THR A 24 37.51 -7.29 44.73
CA THR A 24 36.13 -6.95 45.11
C THR A 24 36.11 -5.90 46.21
N ALA A 25 36.22 -4.66 45.83
CA ALA A 25 35.70 -3.52 46.62
C ALA A 25 35.94 -2.21 45.84
N ALA A 26 35.11 -1.84 44.94
CA ALA A 26 34.82 -0.49 44.45
C ALA A 26 34.35 -0.45 43.00
N LEU A 27 33.23 -1.09 42.65
CA LEU A 27 32.43 -0.80 41.44
C LEU A 27 31.00 -1.39 41.58
N GLY A 28 30.45 -1.20 42.72
CA GLY A 28 29.04 -1.55 42.97
C GLY A 28 28.19 -0.30 43.09
N LEU A 29 28.11 0.54 42.04
CA LEU A 29 27.18 1.67 41.98
C LEU A 29 27.03 2.17 40.54
N SER A 30 26.54 1.33 39.60
CA SER A 30 26.09 1.81 38.31
C SER A 30 25.10 0.84 37.62
N ALA A 31 24.38 0.03 38.36
CA ALA A 31 23.36 -0.87 37.79
C ALA A 31 22.06 -0.83 38.58
N CYS A 32 21.62 0.35 38.97
CA CYS A 32 20.29 0.62 39.52
C CYS A 32 19.99 2.10 39.31
N ALA A 33 19.81 2.52 38.05
CA ALA A 33 19.18 3.80 37.76
C ALA A 33 17.91 3.58 36.92
N SER A 34 17.13 2.56 37.25
CA SER A 34 15.70 2.54 37.04
C SER A 34 15.04 2.87 38.41
N GLY A 35 15.38 4.07 38.92
CA GLY A 35 14.61 4.68 40.00
C GLY A 35 13.28 5.19 39.42
N PRO A 36 12.19 5.20 40.18
CA PRO A 36 10.97 5.93 39.82
C PRO A 36 11.30 7.42 39.90
N GLY A 37 11.67 8.05 38.74
CA GLY A 37 12.11 9.42 38.81
C GLY A 37 12.55 10.14 37.57
N SER A 38 12.57 9.54 36.37
CA SER A 38 12.49 10.32 35.13
C SER A 38 11.08 10.15 34.59
N GLY A 39 10.22 11.15 34.74
CA GLY A 39 8.82 11.13 34.26
C GLY A 39 8.65 11.03 32.75
N VAL A 40 9.61 10.41 32.05
CA VAL A 40 9.62 10.25 30.58
C VAL A 40 9.27 8.82 30.23
N THR A 41 8.14 8.65 29.53
CA THR A 41 7.73 7.36 28.94
C THR A 41 8.31 7.22 27.52
N ALA A 42 9.08 6.17 27.28
CA ALA A 42 9.58 5.88 25.93
C ALA A 42 8.61 4.96 25.20
N ILE A 43 8.19 5.34 23.99
CA ILE A 43 7.37 4.53 23.08
C ILE A 43 8.14 4.22 21.81
N ARG A 44 7.89 3.03 21.23
CA ARG A 44 8.41 2.63 19.93
C ARG A 44 7.33 2.87 18.86
N PHE A 45 7.61 3.79 17.95
CA PHE A 45 6.81 4.10 16.79
C PHE A 45 7.35 3.34 15.58
N PHE A 46 6.55 2.46 15.00
CA PHE A 46 6.93 1.63 13.86
C PHE A 46 6.34 2.21 12.57
N GLN A 47 7.23 2.74 11.71
CA GLN A 47 6.88 3.27 10.40
C GLN A 47 8.07 3.02 9.46
N THR A 48 7.87 2.28 8.37
CA THR A 48 8.95 1.75 7.52
C THR A 48 8.83 2.14 6.05
N LYS A 49 7.88 2.98 5.68
CA LYS A 49 7.72 3.47 4.29
C LYS A 49 8.89 4.39 3.96
N PRO A 50 9.82 3.99 3.05
CA PRO A 50 11.10 4.70 2.89
C PRO A 50 10.96 6.16 2.49
N GLU A 51 9.91 6.49 1.69
CA GLU A 51 9.68 7.83 1.15
C GLU A 51 9.34 8.84 2.23
N VAL A 52 8.82 8.40 3.38
CA VAL A 52 8.29 9.27 4.43
C VAL A 52 8.99 9.12 5.79
N VAL A 53 10.06 8.33 5.88
CA VAL A 53 10.86 8.20 7.11
C VAL A 53 11.34 9.57 7.57
N GLY A 54 11.93 10.37 6.69
CA GLY A 54 12.41 11.72 7.02
C GLY A 54 11.31 12.65 7.50
N TYR A 55 10.13 12.59 6.89
CA TYR A 55 8.96 13.36 7.32
C TYR A 55 8.59 13.04 8.77
N PHE A 56 8.46 11.76 9.11
CA PHE A 56 8.11 11.38 10.48
C PHE A 56 9.23 11.63 11.49
N ASP A 57 10.50 11.60 11.11
CA ASP A 57 11.61 12.02 11.98
C ASP A 57 11.48 13.49 12.37
N GLU A 58 11.10 14.37 11.43
CA GLU A 58 10.84 15.79 11.70
C GLU A 58 9.60 16.00 12.58
N ILE A 59 8.51 15.26 12.35
CA ILE A 59 7.32 15.29 13.20
C ILE A 59 7.64 14.87 14.63
N ILE A 60 8.43 13.82 14.81
CA ILE A 60 8.89 13.35 16.12
C ILE A 60 9.74 14.41 16.81
N ALA A 61 10.63 15.07 16.09
CA ALA A 61 11.43 16.16 16.65
C ALA A 61 10.55 17.31 17.17
N ARG A 62 9.57 17.77 16.36
CA ARG A 62 8.58 18.78 16.77
C ARG A 62 7.75 18.35 17.98
N PHE A 63 7.35 17.08 18.04
CA PHE A 63 6.64 16.53 19.20
C PHE A 63 7.49 16.60 20.47
N HIS A 64 8.79 16.27 20.38
CA HIS A 64 9.71 16.37 21.52
C HIS A 64 9.98 17.80 21.95
N GLU A 65 9.94 18.78 21.05
CA GLU A 65 10.04 20.20 21.40
C GLU A 65 8.80 20.71 22.16
N ALA A 66 7.63 20.18 21.80
CA ALA A 66 6.36 20.58 22.41
C ALA A 66 6.12 19.99 23.79
N GLN A 67 6.74 18.86 24.13
CA GLN A 67 6.58 18.18 25.42
C GLN A 67 7.81 17.32 25.79
N SER A 68 7.96 17.01 27.08
CA SER A 68 9.10 16.23 27.61
C SER A 68 8.70 14.92 28.33
N ALA A 69 7.39 14.62 28.41
CA ALA A 69 6.89 13.45 29.14
C ALA A 69 6.99 12.15 28.32
N ILE A 70 6.92 12.25 26.98
CA ILE A 70 6.93 11.09 26.08
C ILE A 70 8.14 11.22 25.14
N ARG A 71 8.92 10.15 25.06
CA ARG A 71 10.00 10.01 24.07
C ARG A 71 9.59 8.98 23.02
N VAL A 72 9.44 9.41 21.80
CA VAL A 72 9.18 8.54 20.64
C VAL A 72 10.50 8.05 20.07
N VAL A 73 10.62 6.74 19.87
CA VAL A 73 11.74 6.09 19.20
C VAL A 73 11.22 5.56 17.86
N HIS A 74 11.67 6.15 16.75
CA HIS A 74 11.29 5.73 15.42
C HIS A 74 11.97 4.42 15.04
N ASP A 75 11.21 3.38 14.77
CA ASP A 75 11.68 2.10 14.24
C ASP A 75 11.28 1.99 12.77
N SER A 76 12.21 2.36 11.88
CA SER A 76 12.01 2.37 10.43
C SER A 76 12.64 1.17 9.70
N THR A 77 13.23 0.21 10.42
CA THR A 77 14.03 -0.86 9.82
C THR A 77 13.62 -2.28 10.21
N SER A 78 12.85 -2.43 11.28
CA SER A 78 12.39 -3.74 11.76
C SER A 78 11.32 -4.35 10.84
N GLN A 79 10.95 -5.58 11.12
CA GLN A 79 9.84 -6.29 10.46
C GLN A 79 8.77 -6.64 11.49
N ILE A 80 7.51 -6.39 11.14
CA ILE A 80 6.38 -6.48 12.06
C ILE A 80 6.13 -7.91 12.56
N ALA A 81 6.10 -8.90 11.68
CA ALA A 81 5.77 -10.28 12.05
C ALA A 81 6.75 -10.88 13.08
N PRO A 82 8.09 -10.74 12.96
CA PRO A 82 9.03 -11.14 14.00
C PRO A 82 8.84 -10.44 15.33
N MET A 83 8.35 -9.19 15.36
CA MET A 83 8.09 -8.45 16.60
C MET A 83 6.94 -9.10 17.39
N PHE A 84 5.84 -9.44 16.71
CA PHE A 84 4.72 -10.14 17.32
C PHE A 84 5.11 -11.55 17.81
N VAL A 85 5.84 -12.32 17.01
CA VAL A 85 6.30 -13.66 17.38
C VAL A 85 7.18 -13.65 18.63
N ARG A 86 7.98 -12.60 18.82
CA ARG A 86 8.85 -12.43 20.00
C ARG A 86 8.12 -11.85 21.22
N GLY A 87 6.83 -11.52 21.11
CA GLY A 87 6.06 -10.87 22.17
C GLY A 87 6.55 -9.46 22.51
N ASN A 88 7.15 -8.77 21.54
CA ASN A 88 7.67 -7.42 21.67
C ASN A 88 7.20 -6.52 20.52
N PRO A 89 5.88 -6.31 20.37
CA PRO A 89 5.31 -5.45 19.34
C PRO A 89 5.73 -3.99 19.55
N PRO A 90 5.55 -3.10 18.54
CA PRO A 90 5.68 -1.66 18.75
C PRO A 90 4.62 -1.14 19.71
N ASP A 91 4.75 0.11 20.17
CA ASP A 91 3.70 0.77 20.94
C ASP A 91 2.67 1.43 20.03
N LEU A 92 3.08 1.93 18.88
CA LEU A 92 2.25 2.47 17.82
C LEU A 92 2.85 2.07 16.47
N ALA A 93 2.01 1.68 15.52
CA ALA A 93 2.40 1.51 14.13
C ALA A 93 1.59 2.41 13.21
N LEU A 94 2.22 2.86 12.11
CA LEU A 94 1.60 3.63 11.05
C LEU A 94 2.16 3.14 9.72
N LEU A 95 1.42 2.28 9.02
CA LEU A 95 1.88 1.52 7.85
C LEU A 95 0.85 1.49 6.74
N ASN A 96 1.27 1.08 5.54
CA ASN A 96 0.33 0.62 4.53
C ASN A 96 -0.56 -0.49 5.13
N TYR A 97 -1.86 -0.39 4.85
CA TYR A 97 -2.83 -1.35 5.37
C TYR A 97 -3.26 -2.32 4.28
N ASP A 98 -3.07 -3.60 4.55
CA ASP A 98 -3.38 -4.72 3.65
C ASP A 98 -3.84 -5.96 4.42
N LEU A 99 -4.15 -7.06 3.71
CA LEU A 99 -4.53 -8.33 4.32
C LEU A 99 -3.48 -8.88 5.30
N GLU A 100 -2.20 -8.59 5.11
CA GLU A 100 -1.14 -9.08 6.00
C GLU A 100 -1.21 -8.39 7.37
N VAL A 101 -1.64 -7.14 7.41
CA VAL A 101 -1.92 -6.43 8.67
C VAL A 101 -3.31 -6.81 9.20
N ALA A 102 -4.32 -6.83 8.34
CA ALA A 102 -5.70 -7.11 8.72
C ALA A 102 -5.89 -8.48 9.39
N ARG A 103 -5.09 -9.50 9.05
CA ARG A 103 -5.15 -10.84 9.66
C ARG A 103 -4.92 -10.87 11.19
N TYR A 104 -4.38 -9.80 11.76
CA TYR A 104 -4.22 -9.68 13.22
C TYR A 104 -5.50 -9.23 13.91
N ILE A 105 -6.40 -8.53 13.22
CA ILE A 105 -7.62 -7.96 13.78
C ILE A 105 -8.55 -9.03 14.37
N PRO A 106 -8.93 -10.13 13.67
CA PRO A 106 -9.85 -11.14 14.19
C PRO A 106 -9.33 -11.86 15.44
N ARG A 107 -8.07 -11.64 15.81
CA ARG A 107 -7.43 -12.23 16.99
C ARG A 107 -7.40 -11.29 18.19
N GLY A 108 -7.99 -10.10 18.08
CA GLY A 108 -7.94 -9.09 19.13
C GLY A 108 -6.53 -8.61 19.48
N VAL A 109 -5.64 -8.53 18.47
CA VAL A 109 -4.23 -8.15 18.69
C VAL A 109 -4.06 -6.64 18.76
N PHE A 110 -5.02 -5.87 18.24
CA PHE A 110 -5.01 -4.41 18.25
C PHE A 110 -6.03 -3.88 19.26
N SER A 111 -5.66 -2.80 19.93
CA SER A 111 -6.51 -2.14 20.91
C SER A 111 -7.69 -1.45 20.23
N ASP A 112 -8.79 -1.33 20.96
CA ASP A 112 -9.91 -0.50 20.54
C ASP A 112 -9.53 0.98 20.60
N LEU A 113 -9.73 1.69 19.51
CA LEU A 113 -9.50 3.12 19.34
C LEU A 113 -10.82 3.90 19.16
N SER A 114 -11.98 3.25 19.30
CA SER A 114 -13.30 3.86 19.07
C SER A 114 -13.62 5.02 19.99
N ASP A 115 -13.01 5.05 21.19
CA ASP A 115 -13.14 6.12 22.18
C ASP A 115 -12.30 7.36 21.88
N MET A 116 -11.38 7.29 20.92
CA MET A 116 -10.56 8.43 20.53
C MET A 116 -11.37 9.45 19.71
N PRO A 117 -11.25 10.76 20.02
CA PRO A 117 -11.91 11.81 19.22
C PRO A 117 -11.58 11.74 17.73
N GLU A 118 -10.38 11.30 17.38
CA GLU A 118 -9.90 11.14 16.00
C GLU A 118 -10.71 10.08 15.23
N ALA A 119 -11.11 9.00 15.88
CA ALA A 119 -11.94 7.97 15.28
C ALA A 119 -13.30 8.53 14.80
N GLN A 120 -13.87 9.46 15.56
CA GLN A 120 -15.15 10.08 15.24
C GLN A 120 -15.06 11.07 14.05
N ARG A 121 -13.85 11.47 13.65
CA ARG A 121 -13.61 12.36 12.52
C ARG A 121 -13.39 11.60 11.22
N ILE A 122 -13.12 10.31 11.28
CA ILE A 122 -12.90 9.51 10.05
C ILE A 122 -14.19 9.48 9.21
N GLN A 123 -14.04 9.68 7.89
CA GLN A 123 -15.14 9.54 6.94
C GLN A 123 -15.62 8.08 6.94
N PRO A 124 -16.94 7.82 7.06
CA PRO A 124 -17.46 6.46 7.09
C PRO A 124 -17.07 5.61 5.87
N SER A 125 -17.02 6.20 4.68
CA SER A 125 -16.58 5.53 3.44
C SER A 125 -15.11 5.11 3.50
N VAL A 126 -14.27 5.85 4.22
CA VAL A 126 -12.86 5.51 4.40
C VAL A 126 -12.67 4.46 5.49
N GLN A 127 -13.44 4.55 6.59
CA GLN A 127 -13.42 3.50 7.61
C GLN A 127 -13.85 2.15 7.02
N ALA A 128 -14.86 2.16 6.14
CA ALA A 128 -15.30 0.95 5.43
C ALA A 128 -14.17 0.26 4.64
N LEU A 129 -13.17 1.00 4.13
CA LEU A 129 -12.00 0.39 3.48
C LEU A 129 -11.12 -0.43 4.44
N VAL A 130 -11.08 -0.06 5.72
CA VAL A 130 -10.40 -0.85 6.76
C VAL A 130 -11.23 -2.09 7.08
N ASP A 131 -12.53 -1.90 7.30
CA ASP A 131 -13.44 -2.91 7.80
C ASP A 131 -13.71 -4.03 6.76
N GLN A 132 -13.56 -3.73 5.45
CA GLN A 132 -13.61 -4.69 4.35
C GLN A 132 -12.69 -5.91 4.54
N TYR A 133 -11.53 -5.71 5.13
CA TYR A 133 -10.58 -6.81 5.32
C TYR A 133 -10.88 -7.66 6.55
N ALA A 134 -11.21 -7.03 7.67
CA ALA A 134 -11.55 -7.71 8.91
C ALA A 134 -12.07 -6.73 9.95
N THR A 135 -12.94 -7.23 10.83
CA THR A 135 -13.39 -6.55 12.05
C THR A 135 -13.15 -7.45 13.26
N TYR A 136 -13.15 -6.87 14.44
CA TYR A 136 -13.09 -7.61 15.70
C TYR A 136 -14.14 -7.07 16.66
N GLU A 137 -15.17 -7.87 16.93
CA GLU A 137 -16.32 -7.46 17.74
C GLU A 137 -16.87 -6.11 17.24
N ASP A 138 -17.23 -5.20 18.16
CA ASP A 138 -17.70 -3.84 17.83
C ASP A 138 -16.59 -2.79 17.99
N THR A 139 -15.31 -3.17 17.78
CA THR A 139 -14.15 -2.29 18.00
C THR A 139 -13.68 -1.61 16.73
N THR A 140 -13.13 -0.40 16.87
CA THR A 140 -12.33 0.29 15.84
C THR A 140 -10.84 0.05 16.11
N SER A 141 -10.28 -0.99 15.51
CA SER A 141 -8.90 -1.42 15.80
C SER A 141 -7.84 -0.71 14.97
N VAL A 142 -8.22 -0.04 13.88
CA VAL A 142 -7.32 0.63 12.94
C VAL A 142 -7.93 1.96 12.50
N LEU A 143 -7.16 3.04 12.56
CA LEU A 143 -7.56 4.34 12.05
C LEU A 143 -6.84 4.65 10.73
N PRO A 144 -7.57 4.90 9.63
CA PRO A 144 -6.99 5.41 8.40
C PRO A 144 -6.24 6.73 8.63
N TYR A 145 -5.13 6.93 7.93
CA TYR A 145 -4.33 8.15 8.00
C TYR A 145 -4.23 8.87 6.65
N SER A 146 -4.15 8.13 5.57
CA SER A 146 -4.05 8.67 4.21
C SER A 146 -4.61 7.69 3.20
N ILE A 147 -5.26 8.21 2.16
CA ILE A 147 -5.63 7.45 0.97
C ILE A 147 -4.79 7.94 -0.20
N ALA A 148 -4.15 7.01 -0.91
CA ALA A 148 -3.60 7.28 -2.24
C ALA A 148 -4.62 6.84 -3.28
N ALA A 149 -5.11 7.77 -4.09
CA ALA A 149 -5.98 7.44 -5.21
C ALA A 149 -5.16 7.28 -6.50
N GLU A 150 -5.53 6.31 -7.29
CA GLU A 150 -4.82 5.85 -8.47
C GLU A 150 -5.75 5.84 -9.69
N GLY A 151 -5.14 5.93 -10.86
CA GLY A 151 -5.85 5.91 -12.12
C GLY A 151 -4.89 5.89 -13.30
N VAL A 152 -5.41 6.20 -14.45
CA VAL A 152 -4.64 6.37 -15.69
C VAL A 152 -3.95 7.73 -15.66
N ILE A 153 -2.63 7.72 -15.47
CA ILE A 153 -1.81 8.94 -15.63
C ILE A 153 -1.74 9.23 -17.14
N TYR A 154 -1.97 10.47 -17.54
CA TYR A 154 -1.93 10.86 -18.94
C TYR A 154 -1.13 12.14 -19.17
N ASN A 155 -0.54 12.24 -20.36
CA ASN A 155 0.17 13.41 -20.85
C ASN A 155 -0.83 14.37 -21.51
N LYS A 156 -1.16 15.48 -20.82
CA LYS A 156 -2.14 16.44 -21.30
C LYS A 156 -1.78 17.04 -22.67
N ALA A 157 -0.51 17.34 -22.91
CA ALA A 157 -0.07 17.88 -24.19
C ALA A 157 -0.31 16.91 -25.35
N LEU A 158 -0.07 15.60 -25.17
CA LEU A 158 -0.36 14.59 -26.19
C LEU A 158 -1.86 14.45 -26.45
N PHE A 159 -2.70 14.53 -25.40
CA PHE A 159 -4.15 14.52 -25.56
C PHE A 159 -4.62 15.73 -26.36
N GLU A 160 -4.17 16.93 -26.01
CA GLU A 160 -4.50 18.17 -26.72
C GLU A 160 -4.04 18.16 -28.18
N GLN A 161 -2.78 17.78 -28.45
CA GLN A 161 -2.19 17.71 -29.79
C GLN A 161 -2.94 16.77 -30.73
N ASN A 162 -3.53 15.69 -30.19
CA ASN A 162 -4.27 14.70 -30.96
C ASN A 162 -5.79 14.91 -30.92
N GLY A 163 -6.27 15.98 -30.25
CA GLY A 163 -7.70 16.27 -30.14
C GLY A 163 -8.49 15.23 -29.32
N VAL A 164 -7.81 14.53 -28.39
CA VAL A 164 -8.42 13.50 -27.56
C VAL A 164 -8.90 14.13 -26.26
N ALA A 165 -10.18 13.97 -25.94
CA ALA A 165 -10.72 14.30 -24.63
C ALA A 165 -10.40 13.19 -23.61
N VAL A 166 -10.40 13.50 -22.33
CA VAL A 166 -10.30 12.50 -21.27
C VAL A 166 -11.51 11.55 -21.35
N PRO A 167 -11.29 10.23 -21.55
CA PRO A 167 -12.40 9.30 -21.76
C PRO A 167 -13.16 9.05 -20.44
N THR A 168 -14.47 8.98 -20.53
CA THR A 168 -15.38 8.68 -19.43
C THR A 168 -16.15 7.37 -19.63
N THR A 169 -16.05 6.76 -20.81
CA THR A 169 -16.64 5.48 -21.15
C THR A 169 -15.62 4.54 -21.75
N TRP A 170 -15.92 3.25 -21.74
CA TRP A 170 -15.07 2.22 -22.38
C TRP A 170 -14.83 2.47 -23.86
N SER A 171 -15.91 2.78 -24.61
CA SER A 171 -15.82 3.07 -26.04
C SER A 171 -14.95 4.31 -26.33
N GLU A 172 -15.04 5.36 -25.51
CA GLU A 172 -14.18 6.55 -25.64
C GLU A 172 -12.71 6.22 -25.37
N LEU A 173 -12.41 5.37 -24.38
CA LEU A 173 -11.05 4.92 -24.08
C LEU A 173 -10.44 4.17 -25.27
N LEU A 174 -11.20 3.25 -25.89
CA LEU A 174 -10.73 2.53 -27.08
C LEU A 174 -10.50 3.48 -28.26
N ALA A 175 -11.41 4.42 -28.50
CA ALA A 175 -11.25 5.43 -29.55
C ALA A 175 -10.02 6.32 -29.31
N ALA A 176 -9.72 6.66 -28.06
CA ALA A 176 -8.50 7.38 -27.70
C ALA A 176 -7.24 6.54 -28.03
N CYS A 177 -7.23 5.27 -27.66
CA CYS A 177 -6.13 4.34 -27.99
C CYS A 177 -5.92 4.21 -29.50
N ASP A 178 -6.99 4.08 -30.29
CA ASP A 178 -6.93 4.01 -31.74
C ASP A 178 -6.39 5.30 -32.35
N THR A 179 -6.81 6.46 -31.83
CA THR A 179 -6.33 7.78 -32.27
C THR A 179 -4.82 7.92 -32.04
N PHE A 180 -4.32 7.57 -30.87
CA PHE A 180 -2.88 7.61 -30.56
C PHE A 180 -2.11 6.64 -31.43
N THR A 181 -2.61 5.42 -31.65
CA THR A 181 -2.01 4.43 -32.52
C THR A 181 -1.88 4.97 -33.93
N ALA A 182 -2.92 5.57 -34.50
CA ALA A 182 -2.92 6.18 -35.83
C ALA A 182 -1.93 7.35 -35.96
N ALA A 183 -1.72 8.09 -34.84
CA ALA A 183 -0.75 9.18 -34.73
C ALA A 183 0.71 8.70 -34.55
N GLY A 184 0.94 7.39 -34.40
CA GLY A 184 2.26 6.82 -34.10
C GLY A 184 2.72 7.03 -32.66
N VAL A 185 1.82 7.37 -31.77
CA VAL A 185 2.05 7.51 -30.32
C VAL A 185 1.65 6.20 -29.62
N THR A 186 2.48 5.69 -28.74
CA THR A 186 2.11 4.53 -27.92
C THR A 186 0.92 4.91 -27.02
N PRO A 187 -0.25 4.24 -27.12
CA PRO A 187 -1.39 4.61 -26.30
C PRO A 187 -1.13 4.42 -24.81
N ILE A 188 -0.65 3.25 -24.41
CA ILE A 188 -0.38 2.88 -23.01
C ILE A 188 1.06 2.38 -22.91
N TYR A 189 1.89 3.01 -22.06
CA TYR A 189 3.18 2.41 -21.77
C TYR A 189 3.05 1.38 -20.67
N SER A 190 3.46 0.16 -20.95
CA SER A 190 3.35 -0.97 -20.03
C SER A 190 4.72 -1.56 -19.68
N THR A 191 4.83 -2.09 -18.48
CA THR A 191 6.09 -2.54 -17.86
C THR A 191 5.97 -3.98 -17.36
N PHE A 192 5.55 -4.89 -18.27
CA PHE A 192 5.17 -6.27 -17.95
C PHE A 192 6.33 -7.16 -17.45
N LYS A 193 7.57 -6.66 -17.46
CA LYS A 193 8.69 -7.35 -16.82
C LYS A 193 8.48 -7.46 -15.30
N GLU A 194 7.82 -6.48 -14.70
CA GLU A 194 7.53 -6.45 -13.27
C GLU A 194 6.05 -6.73 -13.02
N PRO A 195 5.69 -7.96 -12.56
CA PRO A 195 4.29 -8.38 -12.48
C PRO A 195 3.39 -7.54 -11.56
N TRP A 196 3.97 -6.85 -10.56
CA TRP A 196 3.22 -5.98 -9.67
C TRP A 196 2.57 -4.81 -10.42
N THR A 197 3.21 -4.31 -11.51
CA THR A 197 2.65 -3.21 -12.32
C THR A 197 1.42 -3.66 -13.11
N ILE A 198 1.35 -4.95 -13.48
CA ILE A 198 0.17 -5.53 -14.13
C ILE A 198 -0.96 -5.65 -13.13
N ARG A 199 -0.65 -6.14 -11.90
CA ARG A 199 -1.65 -6.30 -10.86
C ARG A 199 -2.26 -4.98 -10.45
N GLN A 200 -1.44 -4.00 -10.05
CA GLN A 200 -1.95 -2.70 -9.57
C GLN A 200 -2.54 -1.83 -10.68
N GLY A 201 -1.96 -1.89 -11.88
CA GLY A 201 -2.46 -1.13 -13.03
C GLY A 201 -3.61 -1.85 -13.76
N LEU A 202 -3.28 -2.75 -14.67
CA LEU A 202 -4.29 -3.36 -15.56
C LEU A 202 -5.34 -4.16 -14.81
N PHE A 203 -4.95 -5.07 -13.92
CA PHE A 203 -5.89 -5.97 -13.26
C PHE A 203 -6.80 -5.25 -12.27
N ASP A 204 -6.23 -4.55 -11.30
CA ASP A 204 -7.01 -3.87 -10.28
C ASP A 204 -7.97 -2.82 -10.87
N TYR A 205 -7.50 -2.07 -11.90
CA TYR A 205 -8.34 -1.06 -12.53
C TYR A 205 -9.45 -1.67 -13.38
N SER A 206 -9.16 -2.75 -14.12
CA SER A 206 -10.17 -3.41 -14.96
C SER A 206 -11.25 -4.08 -14.10
N VAL A 207 -10.86 -4.77 -13.03
CA VAL A 207 -11.83 -5.44 -12.17
C VAL A 207 -12.64 -4.42 -11.37
N GLY A 208 -11.98 -3.52 -10.63
CA GLY A 208 -12.69 -2.60 -9.74
C GLY A 208 -13.48 -1.51 -10.46
N GLY A 209 -13.07 -1.13 -11.68
CA GLY A 209 -13.85 -0.23 -12.53
C GLY A 209 -15.14 -0.87 -13.07
N ALA A 210 -15.20 -2.21 -13.12
CA ALA A 210 -16.33 -2.94 -13.69
C ALA A 210 -17.32 -3.52 -12.65
N ILE A 211 -16.81 -3.94 -11.46
CA ILE A 211 -17.63 -4.60 -10.45
C ILE A 211 -17.47 -3.95 -9.07
N ASP A 212 -18.33 -4.36 -8.13
CA ASP A 212 -18.12 -4.15 -6.70
C ASP A 212 -17.16 -5.21 -6.17
N VAL A 213 -15.93 -4.79 -5.86
CA VAL A 213 -14.83 -5.68 -5.45
C VAL A 213 -15.12 -6.32 -4.10
N ASP A 214 -15.62 -5.54 -3.15
CA ASP A 214 -15.88 -6.02 -1.79
C ASP A 214 -17.04 -7.04 -1.78
N ALA A 215 -18.15 -6.71 -2.41
CA ALA A 215 -19.27 -7.63 -2.56
C ALA A 215 -18.84 -8.92 -3.28
N PHE A 216 -18.03 -8.82 -4.34
CA PHE A 216 -17.53 -9.99 -5.05
C PHE A 216 -16.72 -10.92 -4.15
N PHE A 217 -15.76 -10.40 -3.39
CA PHE A 217 -14.90 -11.25 -2.54
C PHE A 217 -15.64 -11.78 -1.31
N THR A 218 -16.62 -11.04 -0.80
CA THR A 218 -17.52 -11.50 0.27
C THR A 218 -18.36 -12.69 -0.20
N ASP A 219 -19.01 -12.58 -1.36
CA ASP A 219 -19.79 -13.66 -1.95
C ASP A 219 -18.92 -14.85 -2.34
N LEU A 220 -17.73 -14.60 -2.89
CA LEU A 220 -16.78 -15.65 -3.25
C LEU A 220 -16.30 -16.44 -2.02
N ALA A 221 -16.08 -15.75 -0.89
CA ALA A 221 -15.72 -16.41 0.36
C ALA A 221 -16.88 -17.29 0.89
N ALA A 222 -18.14 -16.86 0.69
CA ALA A 222 -19.31 -17.63 1.08
C ALA A 222 -19.50 -18.92 0.26
N GLU A 223 -19.07 -18.95 -1.02
CA GLU A 223 -19.07 -20.18 -1.84
C GLU A 223 -18.07 -21.23 -1.30
N GLY A 224 -17.02 -20.79 -0.62
CA GLY A 224 -16.04 -21.68 0.04
C GLY A 224 -15.35 -22.65 -0.94
N SER A 225 -15.41 -23.95 -0.63
CA SER A 225 -14.81 -25.02 -1.47
C SER A 225 -15.67 -25.44 -2.66
N ASP A 226 -16.90 -24.97 -2.74
CA ASP A 226 -17.89 -25.44 -3.74
C ASP A 226 -17.84 -24.63 -5.04
N ILE A 227 -16.93 -23.65 -5.13
CA ILE A 227 -16.74 -22.82 -6.31
C ILE A 227 -16.58 -23.66 -7.57
N SER A 228 -17.42 -23.37 -8.58
CA SER A 228 -17.48 -24.04 -9.87
C SER A 228 -18.00 -23.09 -10.94
N GLU A 229 -18.02 -23.51 -12.18
CA GLU A 229 -18.64 -22.74 -13.28
C GLU A 229 -20.14 -22.47 -13.06
N THR A 230 -20.82 -23.27 -12.23
CA THR A 230 -22.26 -23.14 -11.93
C THR A 230 -22.53 -22.43 -10.62
N SER A 231 -21.52 -22.01 -9.88
CA SER A 231 -21.67 -21.27 -8.63
C SER A 231 -22.37 -19.93 -8.82
N GLY A 232 -22.99 -19.41 -7.77
CA GLY A 232 -23.52 -18.04 -7.73
C GLY A 232 -22.45 -17.02 -8.04
N THR A 233 -21.27 -17.20 -7.43
CA THR A 233 -20.09 -16.35 -7.58
C THR A 233 -18.86 -17.18 -7.91
N SER A 234 -18.09 -16.76 -8.92
CA SER A 234 -16.78 -17.32 -9.28
C SER A 234 -15.98 -16.33 -10.10
N PHE A 235 -14.67 -16.52 -10.19
CA PHE A 235 -13.82 -15.69 -11.06
C PHE A 235 -14.28 -15.82 -12.53
N GLN A 236 -14.56 -17.03 -13.00
CA GLN A 236 -15.02 -17.26 -14.38
C GLN A 236 -16.33 -16.56 -14.70
N LYS A 237 -17.26 -16.53 -13.76
CA LYS A 237 -18.59 -15.94 -13.98
C LYS A 237 -18.58 -14.41 -13.90
N ASN A 238 -17.93 -13.87 -12.88
CA ASN A 238 -18.03 -12.44 -12.56
C ASN A 238 -16.93 -11.59 -13.17
N LEU A 239 -15.77 -12.18 -13.49
CA LEU A 239 -14.64 -11.43 -14.02
C LEU A 239 -14.37 -11.67 -15.50
N ALA A 240 -15.24 -12.40 -16.23
CA ALA A 240 -15.03 -12.66 -17.66
C ALA A 240 -14.89 -11.35 -18.46
N ASP A 241 -15.89 -10.46 -18.38
CA ASP A 241 -15.87 -9.18 -19.08
C ASP A 241 -14.70 -8.27 -18.69
N PRO A 242 -14.44 -7.97 -17.38
CA PRO A 242 -13.29 -7.15 -17.01
C PRO A 242 -11.94 -7.75 -17.44
N ILE A 243 -11.77 -9.05 -17.42
CA ILE A 243 -10.53 -9.70 -17.86
C ILE A 243 -10.37 -9.67 -19.38
N ASP A 244 -11.44 -9.86 -20.14
CA ASP A 244 -11.41 -9.70 -21.60
C ASP A 244 -11.03 -8.26 -21.99
N LYS A 245 -11.59 -7.26 -21.31
CA LYS A 245 -11.24 -5.85 -21.49
C LYS A 245 -9.79 -5.56 -21.09
N MET A 246 -9.31 -6.13 -19.97
CA MET A 246 -7.91 -6.05 -19.55
C MET A 246 -6.96 -6.58 -20.64
N VAL A 247 -7.28 -7.74 -21.22
CA VAL A 247 -6.50 -8.34 -22.30
C VAL A 247 -6.57 -7.48 -23.57
N GLN A 248 -7.70 -6.86 -23.86
CA GLN A 248 -7.85 -5.92 -24.97
C GLN A 248 -6.99 -4.67 -24.79
N LEU A 249 -6.97 -4.06 -23.59
CA LEU A 249 -6.11 -2.91 -23.26
C LEU A 249 -4.62 -3.26 -23.39
N ALA A 250 -4.22 -4.45 -22.96
CA ALA A 250 -2.83 -4.88 -23.07
C ALA A 250 -2.30 -4.90 -24.52
N ARG A 251 -3.18 -4.95 -25.53
CA ARG A 251 -2.79 -4.88 -26.97
C ARG A 251 -2.37 -3.48 -27.41
N PHE A 252 -2.76 -2.45 -26.68
CA PHE A 252 -2.36 -1.06 -26.92
C PHE A 252 -1.04 -0.67 -26.24
N SER A 253 -0.34 -1.66 -25.68
CA SER A 253 0.95 -1.46 -25.02
C SER A 253 2.10 -1.32 -26.02
N ASN A 254 3.22 -0.74 -25.55
CA ASN A 254 4.49 -0.76 -26.28
C ASN A 254 4.91 -2.19 -26.64
N PRO A 255 5.48 -2.43 -27.86
CA PRO A 255 5.82 -3.78 -28.34
C PRO A 255 6.79 -4.54 -27.42
N ASP A 256 7.63 -3.83 -26.69
CA ASP A 256 8.67 -4.37 -25.80
C ASP A 256 8.26 -4.43 -24.33
N ALA A 257 6.97 -4.24 -24.01
CA ALA A 257 6.43 -4.21 -22.63
C ALA A 257 6.89 -5.41 -21.77
N GLY A 258 7.01 -6.61 -22.37
CA GLY A 258 7.47 -7.81 -21.67
C GLY A 258 8.91 -7.76 -21.15
N SER A 259 9.72 -6.82 -21.63
CA SER A 259 11.12 -6.63 -21.21
C SER A 259 11.34 -5.33 -20.41
N ARG A 260 10.34 -4.45 -20.32
CA ARG A 260 10.41 -3.16 -19.63
C ARG A 260 9.98 -3.28 -18.18
N GLY A 261 10.79 -2.68 -17.29
CA GLY A 261 10.48 -2.52 -15.87
C GLY A 261 9.89 -1.15 -15.54
N TYR A 262 9.50 -0.94 -14.31
CA TYR A 262 8.87 0.27 -13.81
C TYR A 262 9.68 1.55 -14.13
N SER A 263 10.99 1.52 -13.87
CA SER A 263 11.87 2.66 -14.15
C SER A 263 11.95 2.98 -15.64
N ASP A 264 11.93 1.95 -16.53
CA ASP A 264 11.89 2.14 -17.99
C ASP A 264 10.61 2.87 -18.40
N GLY A 265 9.47 2.50 -17.77
CA GLY A 265 8.17 3.12 -18.01
C GLY A 265 8.12 4.58 -17.64
N ASN A 266 8.59 4.92 -16.46
CA ASN A 266 8.64 6.32 -15.99
C ASN A 266 9.53 7.19 -16.90
N LEU A 267 10.69 6.66 -17.31
CA LEU A 267 11.58 7.36 -18.22
C LEU A 267 10.97 7.57 -19.61
N ALA A 268 10.39 6.53 -20.21
CA ALA A 268 9.76 6.60 -21.50
C ALA A 268 8.57 7.58 -21.49
N PHE A 269 7.76 7.54 -20.45
CA PHE A 269 6.64 8.45 -20.28
C PHE A 269 7.11 9.92 -20.11
N ALA A 270 8.14 10.14 -19.30
CA ALA A 270 8.79 11.46 -19.15
C ALA A 270 9.33 12.01 -20.49
N GLN A 271 9.74 11.13 -21.40
CA GLN A 271 10.20 11.48 -22.77
C GLN A 271 9.06 11.72 -23.76
N GLY A 272 7.80 11.59 -23.33
CA GLY A 272 6.62 11.79 -24.18
C GLY A 272 6.39 10.69 -25.22
N THR A 273 6.89 9.47 -24.98
CA THR A 273 6.76 8.34 -25.94
C THR A 273 5.40 7.66 -25.87
N ALA A 274 4.60 7.92 -24.84
CA ALA A 274 3.28 7.35 -24.67
C ALA A 274 2.29 8.35 -24.10
N ALA A 275 1.01 8.14 -24.42
CA ALA A 275 -0.07 9.02 -23.98
C ALA A 275 -0.54 8.72 -22.57
N MET A 276 -0.53 7.44 -22.15
CA MET A 276 -1.08 6.96 -20.89
C MET A 276 -0.14 6.00 -20.18
N LEU A 277 -0.23 5.98 -18.82
CA LEU A 277 0.50 5.07 -17.95
C LEU A 277 -0.43 4.67 -16.79
N LEU A 278 -0.66 3.37 -16.60
CA LEU A 278 -1.52 2.85 -15.53
C LEU A 278 -0.68 2.65 -14.26
N GLN A 279 -0.60 3.69 -13.44
CA GLN A 279 0.20 3.73 -12.21
C GLN A 279 -0.45 4.66 -11.17
N GLY A 280 0.00 4.56 -9.93
CA GLY A 280 -0.43 5.45 -8.86
C GLY A 280 0.45 6.71 -8.70
N PRO A 281 0.15 7.56 -7.70
CA PRO A 281 0.79 8.86 -7.51
C PRO A 281 2.30 8.80 -7.27
N TRP A 282 2.84 7.67 -6.81
CA TRP A 282 4.29 7.45 -6.71
C TRP A 282 5.05 7.63 -8.02
N ALA A 283 4.39 7.41 -9.18
CA ALA A 283 5.01 7.61 -10.48
C ALA A 283 5.25 9.09 -10.81
N PHE A 284 4.46 10.01 -10.28
CA PHE A 284 4.65 11.44 -10.54
C PHE A 284 6.04 11.93 -10.08
N GLY A 285 6.46 11.53 -8.88
CA GLY A 285 7.79 11.88 -8.38
C GLY A 285 8.93 11.30 -9.22
N GLU A 286 8.78 10.07 -9.70
CA GLU A 286 9.79 9.43 -10.57
C GLU A 286 9.86 10.09 -11.96
N ILE A 287 8.71 10.42 -12.54
CA ILE A 287 8.63 11.12 -13.84
C ILE A 287 9.24 12.51 -13.73
N ALA A 288 8.96 13.24 -12.63
CA ALA A 288 9.46 14.59 -12.40
C ALA A 288 10.99 14.68 -12.28
N LYS A 289 11.68 13.60 -11.90
CA LYS A 289 13.16 13.56 -11.90
C LYS A 289 13.76 13.81 -13.29
N THR A 290 13.03 13.42 -14.35
CA THR A 290 13.47 13.57 -15.75
C THR A 290 12.77 14.73 -16.44
N ALA A 291 11.49 14.94 -16.17
CA ALA A 291 10.65 15.95 -16.83
C ALA A 291 9.80 16.69 -15.76
N PRO A 292 10.40 17.61 -14.98
CA PRO A 292 9.72 18.30 -13.88
C PRO A 292 8.54 19.17 -14.34
N ASP A 293 8.61 19.67 -15.56
CA ASP A 293 7.60 20.59 -16.15
C ASP A 293 6.54 19.86 -17.00
N LEU A 294 6.57 18.52 -17.04
CA LEU A 294 5.60 17.74 -17.81
C LEU A 294 4.20 17.86 -17.18
N ASP A 295 3.26 18.46 -17.95
CA ASP A 295 1.88 18.61 -17.46
C ASP A 295 1.12 17.28 -17.59
N LEU A 296 0.87 16.71 -16.43
CA LEU A 296 0.23 15.42 -16.25
C LEU A 296 -1.14 15.58 -15.57
N GLY A 297 -2.01 14.63 -15.85
CA GLY A 297 -3.25 14.46 -15.13
C GLY A 297 -3.49 12.99 -14.82
N VAL A 298 -4.59 12.73 -14.12
CA VAL A 298 -5.07 11.38 -13.81
C VAL A 298 -6.57 11.31 -14.05
N PHE A 299 -7.05 10.18 -14.52
CA PHE A 299 -8.48 9.88 -14.60
C PHE A 299 -8.73 8.42 -14.22
N PRO A 300 -9.91 8.06 -13.68
CA PRO A 300 -10.26 6.68 -13.40
C PRO A 300 -10.40 5.89 -14.70
N LEU A 301 -9.95 4.63 -14.74
CA LEU A 301 -10.10 3.79 -15.93
C LEU A 301 -11.60 3.50 -16.16
N PRO A 302 -12.22 3.96 -17.26
CA PRO A 302 -13.62 3.69 -17.54
C PRO A 302 -13.77 2.25 -18.06
N MET A 303 -14.53 1.43 -17.34
CA MET A 303 -14.76 0.03 -17.67
C MET A 303 -16.18 -0.27 -18.18
N THR A 304 -17.06 0.73 -18.16
CA THR A 304 -18.46 0.63 -18.61
C THR A 304 -18.77 1.73 -19.63
N GLU A 305 -19.99 1.71 -20.17
CA GLU A 305 -20.47 2.77 -21.08
C GLU A 305 -21.24 3.88 -20.32
N ASP A 306 -21.36 3.78 -18.97
CA ASP A 306 -21.99 4.81 -18.17
C ASP A 306 -20.93 5.60 -17.39
N PRO A 307 -20.77 6.92 -17.64
CA PRO A 307 -19.87 7.76 -16.87
C PRO A 307 -20.17 7.81 -15.36
N ALA A 308 -21.41 7.49 -14.95
CA ALA A 308 -21.79 7.44 -13.55
C ALA A 308 -21.16 6.26 -12.80
N ASP A 309 -20.67 5.24 -13.50
CA ASP A 309 -19.99 4.09 -12.92
C ASP A 309 -18.50 4.35 -12.61
N LEU A 310 -17.97 5.52 -12.99
CA LEU A 310 -16.57 5.84 -12.74
C LEU A 310 -16.24 5.79 -11.25
N LYS A 311 -15.19 5.03 -10.93
CA LYS A 311 -14.67 4.87 -9.57
C LYS A 311 -13.15 4.96 -9.56
N ALA A 312 -12.59 5.59 -8.53
CA ALA A 312 -11.15 5.63 -8.32
C ALA A 312 -10.66 4.36 -7.62
N ARG A 313 -9.56 3.80 -8.08
CA ARG A 313 -8.85 2.79 -7.29
C ARG A 313 -8.12 3.50 -6.16
N VAL A 314 -8.23 3.00 -4.92
CA VAL A 314 -7.54 3.57 -3.77
C VAL A 314 -6.72 2.53 -3.03
N ASN A 315 -5.68 3.01 -2.35
CA ASN A 315 -4.98 2.29 -1.30
C ASN A 315 -5.16 3.05 0.01
N LEU A 316 -5.32 2.34 1.10
CA LEU A 316 -5.02 2.87 2.43
C LEU A 316 -3.50 3.02 2.52
N ASP A 317 -3.02 4.21 2.16
CA ASP A 317 -1.59 4.49 2.05
C ASP A 317 -0.91 4.33 3.41
N LEU A 318 -1.49 4.94 4.45
CA LEU A 318 -1.12 4.71 5.83
C LEU A 318 -2.36 4.52 6.70
N ALA A 319 -2.26 3.61 7.67
CA ALA A 319 -3.23 3.43 8.73
C ALA A 319 -2.52 3.16 10.06
N ALA A 320 -3.10 3.65 11.15
CA ALA A 320 -2.54 3.59 12.49
C ALA A 320 -3.23 2.52 13.33
N TRP A 321 -2.46 1.81 14.13
CA TRP A 321 -2.96 0.86 15.11
C TRP A 321 -2.01 0.73 16.30
N ILE A 322 -2.57 0.43 17.46
CA ILE A 322 -1.87 0.22 18.72
C ILE A 322 -2.02 -1.25 19.10
N PRO A 323 -0.94 -2.03 19.28
CA PRO A 323 -1.04 -3.39 19.77
C PRO A 323 -1.63 -3.43 21.19
N GLU A 324 -2.56 -4.34 21.43
CA GLU A 324 -3.14 -4.58 22.75
C GLU A 324 -2.07 -4.93 23.81
N ALA A 325 -1.01 -5.60 23.39
CA ALA A 325 0.11 -5.97 24.25
C ALA A 325 1.07 -4.79 24.56
N SER A 326 0.87 -3.59 24.02
CA SER A 326 1.67 -2.42 24.39
C SER A 326 1.47 -2.07 25.88
N LYS A 327 2.57 -1.82 26.56
CA LYS A 327 2.55 -1.37 27.97
C LYS A 327 2.42 0.14 28.10
N ASN A 328 2.47 0.86 26.99
CA ASN A 328 2.52 2.30 26.91
C ASN A 328 1.31 2.86 26.16
N GLN A 329 0.13 2.24 26.31
CA GLN A 329 -1.12 2.57 25.60
C GLN A 329 -1.43 4.07 25.62
N GLU A 330 -1.44 4.68 26.81
CA GLU A 330 -1.74 6.11 26.97
C GLU A 330 -0.75 7.01 26.22
N ALA A 331 0.54 6.71 26.32
CA ALA A 331 1.56 7.49 25.61
C ALA A 331 1.49 7.29 24.09
N ALA A 332 1.14 6.09 23.63
CA ALA A 332 0.92 5.80 22.21
C ALA A 332 -0.30 6.57 21.68
N ARG A 333 -1.41 6.61 22.43
CA ARG A 333 -2.61 7.38 22.07
C ARG A 333 -2.33 8.90 22.01
N VAL A 334 -1.56 9.44 22.94
CA VAL A 334 -1.16 10.86 22.93
C VAL A 334 -0.36 11.18 21.67
N PHE A 335 0.58 10.33 21.28
CA PHE A 335 1.35 10.54 20.06
C PHE A 335 0.49 10.31 18.79
N LEU A 336 -0.43 9.35 18.80
CA LEU A 336 -1.39 9.15 17.71
C LEU A 336 -2.30 10.37 17.52
N SER A 337 -2.85 10.93 18.60
CA SER A 337 -3.64 12.17 18.53
C SER A 337 -2.83 13.34 17.96
N TYR A 338 -1.55 13.44 18.31
CA TYR A 338 -0.67 14.45 17.73
C TYR A 338 -0.49 14.24 16.23
N LEU A 339 -0.22 13.00 15.78
CA LEU A 339 -0.09 12.67 14.36
C LEU A 339 -1.37 12.97 13.56
N MET A 340 -2.53 12.74 14.15
CA MET A 340 -3.84 12.95 13.52
C MET A 340 -4.38 14.38 13.70
N SER A 341 -3.61 15.29 14.28
CA SER A 341 -3.99 16.71 14.29
C SER A 341 -4.06 17.25 12.87
N PRO A 342 -5.04 18.13 12.54
CA PRO A 342 -5.22 18.63 11.17
C PRO A 342 -3.94 19.20 10.55
N GLU A 343 -3.16 19.96 11.32
CA GLU A 343 -1.90 20.54 10.85
C GLU A 343 -0.92 19.47 10.30
N ILE A 344 -0.87 18.30 10.91
CA ILE A 344 0.09 17.26 10.55
C ILE A 344 -0.46 16.34 9.48
N ILE A 345 -1.69 15.84 9.66
CA ILE A 345 -2.28 14.88 8.71
C ILE A 345 -2.57 15.53 7.35
N ASP A 346 -3.03 16.79 7.34
CA ASP A 346 -3.32 17.51 6.10
C ASP A 346 -2.05 17.87 5.35
N ALA A 347 -0.97 18.27 6.06
CA ALA A 347 0.34 18.50 5.45
C ALA A 347 0.90 17.20 4.85
N TYR A 348 0.79 16.07 5.55
CA TYR A 348 1.19 14.78 5.01
C TYR A 348 0.50 14.47 3.69
N ASN A 349 -0.82 14.60 3.65
CA ASN A 349 -1.61 14.31 2.44
C ASN A 349 -1.26 15.25 1.29
N ALA A 350 -1.07 16.54 1.56
CA ALA A 350 -0.66 17.50 0.54
C ALA A 350 0.72 17.19 -0.06
N ASP A 351 1.70 16.89 0.79
CA ASP A 351 3.08 16.62 0.36
C ASP A 351 3.24 15.27 -0.38
N ASN A 352 2.36 14.30 -0.09
CA ASN A 352 2.44 12.96 -0.65
C ASN A 352 1.35 12.66 -1.70
N LEU A 353 0.66 13.67 -2.24
CA LEU A 353 -0.42 13.52 -3.20
C LEU A 353 -1.53 12.56 -2.70
N GLY A 354 -1.76 12.60 -1.40
CA GLY A 354 -2.79 11.82 -0.72
C GLY A 354 -4.10 12.58 -0.60
N PHE A 355 -5.13 11.87 -0.24
CA PHE A 355 -6.44 12.44 0.13
C PHE A 355 -6.66 12.28 1.62
N GLY A 356 -7.20 13.32 2.24
CA GLY A 356 -7.52 13.31 3.66
C GLY A 356 -8.62 12.29 3.99
N VAL A 357 -8.52 11.72 5.16
CA VAL A 357 -9.41 10.64 5.63
C VAL A 357 -10.48 11.14 6.61
N THR A 358 -10.38 12.39 7.05
CA THR A 358 -11.31 12.97 8.03
C THR A 358 -12.41 13.79 7.34
N THR A 359 -13.55 13.91 8.01
CA THR A 359 -14.72 14.66 7.49
C THR A 359 -14.47 16.16 7.32
N ASP A 360 -13.43 16.69 7.94
CA ASP A 360 -13.00 18.08 7.89
C ASP A 360 -11.68 18.27 7.10
N ALA A 361 -11.19 17.23 6.43
CA ALA A 361 -9.98 17.33 5.61
C ALA A 361 -10.18 18.31 4.44
N PRO A 362 -9.17 19.12 4.11
CA PRO A 362 -9.23 19.98 2.93
C PRO A 362 -9.20 19.14 1.66
N ALA A 363 -9.84 19.64 0.60
CA ALA A 363 -9.76 19.04 -0.72
C ALA A 363 -8.30 19.09 -1.25
N ALA A 364 -7.91 18.06 -2.02
CA ALA A 364 -6.62 18.04 -2.68
C ALA A 364 -6.48 19.22 -3.66
N THR A 365 -5.32 19.88 -3.65
CA THR A 365 -5.07 21.07 -4.45
C THR A 365 -4.08 20.85 -5.58
N ASP A 366 -3.30 19.77 -5.55
CA ASP A 366 -2.35 19.47 -6.64
C ASP A 366 -3.10 19.10 -7.92
N PRO A 367 -2.87 19.82 -9.04
CA PRO A 367 -3.60 19.61 -10.29
C PRO A 367 -3.41 18.22 -10.91
N LYS A 368 -2.45 17.44 -10.45
CA LYS A 368 -2.25 16.04 -10.90
C LYS A 368 -3.34 15.12 -10.38
N ILE A 369 -3.90 15.39 -9.20
CA ILE A 369 -4.86 14.49 -8.54
C ILE A 369 -6.24 15.09 -8.31
N THR A 370 -6.42 16.41 -8.45
CA THR A 370 -7.71 17.09 -8.20
C THR A 370 -8.87 16.52 -8.99
N ALA A 371 -8.63 15.94 -10.17
CA ALA A 371 -9.67 15.31 -10.98
C ALA A 371 -10.34 14.09 -10.29
N LEU A 372 -9.68 13.47 -9.31
CA LEU A 372 -10.23 12.36 -8.54
C LEU A 372 -11.02 12.81 -7.30
N GLN A 373 -10.87 14.07 -6.87
CA GLN A 373 -11.53 14.57 -5.65
C GLN A 373 -13.05 14.34 -5.62
N PRO A 374 -13.81 14.60 -6.72
CA PRO A 374 -15.26 14.36 -6.71
C PRO A 374 -15.63 12.88 -6.44
N LEU A 375 -14.78 11.93 -6.86
CA LEU A 375 -15.00 10.52 -6.61
C LEU A 375 -14.71 10.17 -5.15
N ILE A 376 -13.67 10.77 -4.57
CA ILE A 376 -13.36 10.60 -3.14
C ILE A 376 -14.49 11.15 -2.28
N ASP A 377 -14.97 12.37 -2.56
CA ASP A 377 -16.07 13.01 -1.84
C ASP A 377 -17.38 12.22 -1.93
N ALA A 378 -17.62 11.58 -3.07
CA ALA A 378 -18.80 10.73 -3.29
C ALA A 378 -18.67 9.32 -2.72
N GLY A 379 -17.51 8.92 -2.20
CA GLY A 379 -17.24 7.52 -1.83
C GLY A 379 -17.20 6.57 -3.04
N ALA A 380 -17.03 7.10 -4.25
CA ALA A 380 -16.98 6.33 -5.50
C ALA A 380 -15.56 5.80 -5.74
N PHE A 381 -15.13 4.88 -4.89
CA PHE A 381 -13.79 4.30 -4.96
C PHE A 381 -13.81 2.83 -4.50
N TYR A 382 -12.72 2.12 -4.77
CA TYR A 382 -12.55 0.71 -4.41
C TYR A 382 -11.09 0.40 -4.07
N GLN A 383 -10.86 -0.62 -3.26
CA GLN A 383 -9.54 -1.23 -3.11
C GLN A 383 -9.27 -2.22 -4.24
N GLY A 384 -8.01 -2.30 -4.67
CA GLY A 384 -7.64 -3.18 -5.78
C GLY A 384 -7.97 -4.66 -5.50
N ALA A 385 -8.59 -5.34 -6.47
CA ALA A 385 -8.98 -6.75 -6.38
C ALA A 385 -7.81 -7.67 -6.01
N GLY A 386 -6.60 -7.35 -6.47
CA GLY A 386 -5.39 -8.10 -6.16
C GLY A 386 -5.04 -8.12 -4.67
N THR A 387 -5.53 -7.15 -3.88
CA THR A 387 -5.28 -7.12 -2.43
C THR A 387 -6.12 -8.12 -1.64
N TYR A 388 -7.24 -8.59 -2.19
CA TYR A 388 -8.09 -9.62 -1.60
C TYR A 388 -7.62 -11.05 -1.92
N ILE A 389 -6.70 -11.21 -2.88
CA ILE A 389 -6.19 -12.51 -3.26
C ILE A 389 -5.01 -12.88 -2.37
N PRO A 390 -5.10 -13.96 -1.56
CA PRO A 390 -4.02 -14.37 -0.66
C PRO A 390 -2.70 -14.62 -1.39
N ASN A 391 -1.57 -14.25 -0.79
CA ASN A 391 -0.23 -14.42 -1.36
C ASN A 391 0.16 -15.88 -1.68
N THR A 392 -0.60 -16.84 -1.17
CA THR A 392 -0.46 -18.27 -1.51
C THR A 392 -0.94 -18.60 -2.93
N ILE A 393 -1.72 -17.69 -3.57
CA ILE A 393 -2.05 -17.73 -4.98
C ILE A 393 -1.09 -16.79 -5.71
N PRO A 394 -0.23 -17.28 -6.61
CA PRO A 394 0.75 -16.44 -7.29
C PRO A 394 0.12 -15.63 -8.44
N VAL A 395 -0.92 -14.85 -8.13
CA VAL A 395 -1.73 -14.10 -9.10
C VAL A 395 -0.89 -13.22 -10.02
N MET A 396 0.15 -12.58 -9.50
CA MET A 396 1.05 -11.74 -10.31
C MET A 396 1.70 -12.51 -11.46
N ASN A 397 2.11 -13.77 -11.23
CA ASN A 397 2.69 -14.61 -12.27
C ASN A 397 1.64 -15.03 -13.31
N TYR A 398 0.42 -15.30 -12.86
CA TYR A 398 -0.69 -15.62 -13.76
C TYR A 398 -1.05 -14.44 -14.66
N LEU A 399 -1.16 -13.25 -14.08
CA LEU A 399 -1.40 -12.00 -14.82
C LEU A 399 -0.32 -11.73 -15.86
N GLN A 400 0.96 -11.93 -15.50
CA GLN A 400 2.07 -11.79 -16.46
C GLN A 400 1.98 -12.80 -17.61
N ALA A 401 1.57 -14.03 -17.35
CA ALA A 401 1.33 -15.02 -18.38
C ALA A 401 0.15 -14.63 -19.28
N THR A 402 -0.93 -14.13 -18.67
CA THR A 402 -2.16 -13.72 -19.37
C THR A 402 -1.93 -12.55 -20.34
N VAL A 403 -1.24 -11.48 -19.92
CA VAL A 403 -0.96 -10.34 -20.83
C VAL A 403 -0.03 -10.71 -21.98
N ARG A 404 0.76 -11.79 -21.84
CA ARG A 404 1.62 -12.30 -22.91
C ARG A 404 0.88 -13.24 -23.88
N SER A 405 0.00 -14.09 -23.37
CA SER A 405 -0.75 -15.08 -24.15
C SER A 405 -2.05 -14.52 -24.73
N GLY A 406 -2.65 -13.55 -24.07
CA GLY A 406 -4.00 -13.08 -24.36
C GLY A 406 -5.10 -14.03 -23.87
N ASP A 407 -4.77 -15.02 -23.03
CA ASP A 407 -5.70 -16.04 -22.56
C ASP A 407 -6.25 -15.70 -21.16
N GLY A 408 -7.30 -14.89 -21.13
CA GLY A 408 -8.04 -14.52 -19.93
C GLY A 408 -8.82 -15.68 -19.32
N ALA A 409 -9.35 -16.59 -20.15
CA ALA A 409 -10.16 -17.72 -19.69
C ALA A 409 -9.33 -18.68 -18.81
N SER A 410 -8.10 -19.00 -19.20
CA SER A 410 -7.19 -19.84 -18.41
C SER A 410 -6.82 -19.20 -17.08
N LEU A 411 -6.67 -17.86 -17.03
CA LEU A 411 -6.48 -17.13 -15.76
C LEU A 411 -7.64 -17.40 -14.80
N LEU A 412 -8.87 -17.17 -15.26
CA LEU A 412 -10.07 -17.28 -14.42
C LEU A 412 -10.30 -18.71 -13.91
N GLN A 413 -10.09 -19.71 -14.77
CA GLN A 413 -10.14 -21.12 -14.37
C GLN A 413 -9.11 -21.45 -13.29
N THR A 414 -7.89 -20.95 -13.44
CA THR A 414 -6.81 -21.16 -12.49
C THR A 414 -7.12 -20.52 -11.14
N LEU A 415 -7.66 -19.28 -11.15
CA LEU A 415 -8.05 -18.58 -9.92
C LEU A 415 -9.16 -19.32 -9.18
N ASP A 416 -10.22 -19.82 -9.86
CA ASP A 416 -11.25 -20.63 -9.24
C ASP A 416 -10.68 -21.92 -8.62
N ALA A 417 -9.78 -22.59 -9.33
CA ALA A 417 -9.16 -23.82 -8.83
C ALA A 417 -8.28 -23.58 -7.59
N ASP A 418 -7.50 -22.49 -7.60
CA ASP A 418 -6.62 -22.14 -6.49
C ASP A 418 -7.42 -21.63 -5.28
N TRP A 419 -8.47 -20.83 -5.49
CA TRP A 419 -9.35 -20.38 -4.42
C TRP A 419 -10.04 -21.56 -3.72
N ARG A 420 -10.61 -22.47 -4.46
CA ARG A 420 -11.18 -23.73 -3.94
C ARG A 420 -10.20 -24.49 -3.07
N ARG A 421 -8.95 -24.62 -3.54
CA ARG A 421 -7.90 -25.33 -2.81
C ARG A 421 -7.53 -24.69 -1.47
N ILE A 422 -7.62 -23.36 -1.38
CA ILE A 422 -7.36 -22.62 -0.12
C ILE A 422 -8.55 -22.79 0.82
N ALA A 423 -9.78 -22.63 0.34
CA ALA A 423 -11.00 -22.77 1.14
C ALA A 423 -11.15 -24.15 1.80
N VAL A 424 -10.60 -25.21 1.20
CA VAL A 424 -10.56 -26.55 1.82
C VAL A 424 -9.60 -26.63 3.02
N ARG A 425 -8.65 -25.67 3.14
CA ARG A 425 -7.60 -25.68 4.16
C ARG A 425 -7.81 -24.70 5.30
N SER A 426 -8.75 -23.77 5.15
CA SER A 426 -9.18 -22.80 6.16
C SER A 426 -10.34 -23.37 6.98
#